data_7fe0e30f52fc0fcf5fc6e505811327cf
#
_entry.id   7fe0e30f52fc0fcf5fc6e505811327cf
#
_cell.length_a   1.000
_cell.length_b   1.000
_cell.length_c   1.000
_cell.angle_alpha   90.00
_cell.angle_beta   90.00
_cell.angle_gamma   90.00
#
_symmetry.space_group_name_H-M   'P 1'
#
loop_
_entity.id
_entity.type
_entity.pdbx_description
1 polymer ?
#
loop_
_entity_poly.entity_id
_entity_poly.type
_entity_poly.pdbx_seq_one_letter_code
_entity_poly.pdbx_strand_id
1 'polypeptide(L)'
;MGEKEEEDMSFQIGCQTYTWEMLGEKWTGTQEKIVDLIASAGYEGVEFSTAMMGRYLEAPDAFQRMVEGKGLSVAALAYARDGFTDEMRFMDDLAGAKKALLFCSELGVPLCLGGPAAQEEEDKDEKMTRAVRFYRTVAEMGAQRDVTVCVHPHSHHGSLVESAEEYDQLLSLTEACGLRFNPDAGHIVRGGQDLLDCVERHADKIVHVHVKDVDEKGRWKTLGDGVIRWEAFFETLERVGYEGWIVAEEESALAKRSQKKTAAGA
;
A
#
# COMPACT_ATOMS: atom_id res chain seq x y z
N MET A 1 -25.67 -12.76 -34.00
CA MET A 1 -24.33 -12.79 -33.42
C MET A 1 -24.19 -11.44 -32.73
N GLY A 2 -24.44 -11.39 -31.44
CA GLY A 2 -24.29 -10.19 -30.66
C GLY A 2 -22.79 -9.99 -30.40
N GLU A 3 -22.27 -8.83 -30.77
CA GLU A 3 -21.01 -8.34 -30.28
C GLU A 3 -21.16 -8.22 -28.75
N LYS A 4 -20.39 -9.00 -28.02
CA LYS A 4 -20.15 -8.69 -26.61
C LYS A 4 -19.41 -7.37 -26.61
N GLU A 5 -20.01 -6.32 -26.07
CA GLU A 5 -19.27 -5.17 -25.62
C GLU A 5 -18.23 -5.72 -24.64
N GLU A 6 -16.96 -5.69 -25.00
CA GLU A 6 -15.86 -5.80 -24.06
C GLU A 6 -16.06 -4.61 -23.11
N GLU A 7 -16.55 -4.88 -21.90
CA GLU A 7 -16.48 -3.90 -20.80
C GLU A 7 -14.99 -3.62 -20.62
N ASP A 8 -14.58 -2.44 -21.03
CA ASP A 8 -13.23 -1.90 -20.84
C ASP A 8 -13.04 -1.70 -19.34
N MET A 9 -12.56 -2.75 -18.66
CA MET A 9 -12.22 -2.69 -17.23
C MET A 9 -10.98 -1.82 -17.09
N SER A 10 -11.17 -0.52 -16.89
CA SER A 10 -10.08 0.40 -16.67
C SER A 10 -9.76 0.50 -15.18
N PHE A 11 -8.59 0.02 -14.77
CA PHE A 11 -8.04 0.28 -13.45
C PHE A 11 -7.77 1.79 -13.28
N GLN A 12 -7.95 2.29 -12.06
CA GLN A 12 -7.51 3.64 -11.71
C GLN A 12 -6.05 3.59 -11.29
N ILE A 13 -5.24 4.47 -11.84
CA ILE A 13 -3.79 4.46 -11.62
C ILE A 13 -3.37 5.58 -10.68
N GLY A 14 -2.78 5.21 -9.55
CA GLY A 14 -2.30 6.12 -8.53
C GLY A 14 -0.80 6.06 -8.28
N CYS A 15 -0.29 7.03 -7.53
CA CYS A 15 1.11 7.08 -7.10
C CYS A 15 1.20 7.25 -5.58
N GLN A 16 2.05 6.44 -4.94
CA GLN A 16 2.32 6.46 -3.52
C GLN A 16 3.47 7.43 -3.18
N THR A 17 3.43 8.03 -1.99
CA THR A 17 4.41 9.07 -1.60
C THR A 17 5.63 8.55 -0.85
N TYR A 18 5.77 7.26 -0.64
CA TYR A 18 6.89 6.68 0.13
C TYR A 18 8.26 7.03 -0.46
N THR A 19 8.37 7.19 -1.77
CA THR A 19 9.62 7.60 -2.41
C THR A 19 10.13 8.94 -1.90
N TRP A 20 9.25 9.91 -1.67
CA TRP A 20 9.62 11.20 -1.08
C TRP A 20 9.96 11.06 0.40
N GLU A 21 9.25 10.19 1.13
CA GLU A 21 9.57 9.85 2.51
C GLU A 21 10.97 9.26 2.65
N MET A 22 11.37 8.34 1.75
CA MET A 22 12.72 7.77 1.72
C MET A 22 13.84 8.79 1.45
N LEU A 23 13.53 9.94 0.87
CA LEU A 23 14.50 11.00 0.69
C LEU A 23 14.86 11.66 2.02
N GLY A 24 14.02 11.53 3.05
CA GLY A 24 14.23 12.10 4.37
C GLY A 24 14.54 13.59 4.29
N GLU A 25 15.62 14.04 4.94
CA GLU A 25 16.06 15.45 4.96
C GLU A 25 16.43 16.02 3.57
N LYS A 26 16.63 15.18 2.57
CA LYS A 26 16.85 15.65 1.18
C LYS A 26 15.57 16.13 0.52
N TRP A 27 14.42 15.75 1.07
CA TRP A 27 13.14 16.27 0.63
C TRP A 27 12.88 17.62 1.33
N THR A 28 12.79 18.68 0.56
CA THR A 28 12.54 20.04 1.07
C THR A 28 11.29 20.67 0.48
N GLY A 29 10.45 19.87 -0.18
CA GLY A 29 9.21 20.33 -0.78
C GLY A 29 8.03 20.29 0.18
N THR A 30 6.86 20.61 -0.36
CA THR A 30 5.57 20.56 0.36
C THR A 30 4.68 19.47 -0.22
N GLN A 31 3.58 19.15 0.46
CA GLN A 31 2.57 18.20 0.00
C GLN A 31 1.99 18.63 -1.36
N GLU A 32 1.74 19.93 -1.52
CA GLU A 32 1.24 20.51 -2.78
C GLU A 32 2.23 20.26 -3.93
N LYS A 33 3.54 20.30 -3.63
CA LYS A 33 4.58 20.02 -4.64
C LYS A 33 4.60 18.56 -5.05
N ILE A 34 4.36 17.63 -4.12
CA ILE A 34 4.22 16.20 -4.44
C ILE A 34 3.02 16.00 -5.36
N VAL A 35 1.87 16.54 -4.99
CA VAL A 35 0.64 16.43 -5.79
C VAL A 35 0.82 17.04 -7.19
N ASP A 36 1.49 18.19 -7.32
CA ASP A 36 1.84 18.78 -8.62
C ASP A 36 2.70 17.86 -9.49
N LEU A 37 3.67 17.17 -8.89
CA LEU A 37 4.55 16.25 -9.61
C LEU A 37 3.79 15.00 -10.06
N ILE A 38 2.95 14.43 -9.21
CA ILE A 38 2.12 13.26 -9.52
C ILE A 38 1.12 13.60 -10.64
N ALA A 39 0.41 14.73 -10.53
CA ALA A 39 -0.49 15.20 -11.59
C ALA A 39 0.23 15.43 -12.92
N SER A 40 1.43 16.04 -12.87
CA SER A 40 2.24 16.29 -14.08
C SER A 40 2.77 15.01 -14.73
N ALA A 41 2.84 13.91 -13.99
CA ALA A 41 3.24 12.61 -14.50
C ALA A 41 2.07 11.82 -15.14
N GLY A 42 0.84 12.32 -15.02
CA GLY A 42 -0.35 11.73 -15.67
C GLY A 42 -1.11 10.71 -14.83
N TYR A 43 -0.82 10.61 -13.53
CA TYR A 43 -1.60 9.77 -12.62
C TYR A 43 -3.01 10.31 -12.39
N GLU A 44 -3.92 9.42 -12.00
CA GLU A 44 -5.31 9.75 -11.66
C GLU A 44 -5.54 9.94 -10.17
N GLY A 45 -4.62 9.39 -9.33
CA GLY A 45 -4.76 9.48 -7.89
C GLY A 45 -3.44 9.47 -7.12
N VAL A 46 -3.58 9.75 -5.83
CA VAL A 46 -2.45 9.76 -4.88
C VAL A 46 -2.76 8.91 -3.66
N GLU A 47 -1.75 8.21 -3.15
CA GLU A 47 -1.76 7.62 -1.83
C GLU A 47 -0.65 8.26 -1.00
N PHE A 48 -1.02 8.95 0.07
CA PHE A 48 -0.06 9.53 1.00
C PHE A 48 0.23 8.58 2.15
N SER A 49 1.49 8.51 2.58
CA SER A 49 1.79 7.99 3.91
C SER A 49 1.46 9.04 4.98
N THR A 50 1.02 8.60 6.14
CA THR A 50 0.73 9.53 7.26
C THR A 50 1.94 10.35 7.67
N ALA A 51 3.16 9.85 7.48
CA ALA A 51 4.41 10.57 7.74
C ALA A 51 4.58 11.78 6.82
N MET A 52 4.01 11.74 5.61
CA MET A 52 4.10 12.80 4.60
C MET A 52 2.94 13.78 4.63
N MET A 53 1.89 13.52 5.43
CA MET A 53 0.67 14.36 5.47
C MET A 53 0.89 15.73 6.11
N GLY A 54 1.84 15.88 7.04
CA GLY A 54 2.05 17.12 7.78
C GLY A 54 0.75 17.65 8.40
N ARG A 55 0.44 18.93 8.15
CA ARG A 55 -0.78 19.60 8.65
C ARG A 55 -2.09 18.99 8.12
N TYR A 56 -2.04 18.33 6.99
CA TYR A 56 -3.24 17.82 6.32
C TYR A 56 -3.85 16.60 7.00
N LEU A 57 -3.11 15.89 7.85
CA LEU A 57 -3.68 14.78 8.60
C LEU A 57 -4.83 15.20 9.54
N GLU A 58 -4.83 16.46 9.96
CA GLU A 58 -5.86 17.07 10.81
C GLU A 58 -6.81 18.01 10.02
N ALA A 59 -6.69 18.00 8.69
CA ALA A 59 -7.49 18.86 7.80
C ALA A 59 -7.88 18.12 6.50
N PRO A 60 -8.64 17.01 6.59
CA PRO A 60 -8.95 16.14 5.45
C PRO A 60 -9.63 16.89 4.31
N ASP A 61 -10.63 17.76 4.58
CA ASP A 61 -11.27 18.58 3.56
C ASP A 61 -10.30 19.49 2.79
N ALA A 62 -9.30 20.04 3.48
CA ALA A 62 -8.30 20.89 2.85
C ALA A 62 -7.35 20.06 1.98
N PHE A 63 -7.03 18.83 2.42
CA PHE A 63 -6.26 17.89 1.63
C PHE A 63 -7.01 17.48 0.35
N GLN A 64 -8.26 17.05 0.49
CA GLN A 64 -9.10 16.66 -0.64
C GLN A 64 -9.18 17.78 -1.69
N ARG A 65 -9.53 19.01 -1.28
CA ARG A 65 -9.58 20.16 -2.21
C ARG A 65 -8.24 20.43 -2.90
N MET A 66 -7.13 20.23 -2.20
CA MET A 66 -5.78 20.43 -2.77
C MET A 66 -5.48 19.36 -3.84
N VAL A 67 -5.85 18.10 -3.61
CA VAL A 67 -5.67 16.99 -4.54
C VAL A 67 -6.61 17.15 -5.74
N GLU A 68 -7.91 17.35 -5.51
CA GLU A 68 -8.92 17.51 -6.55
C GLU A 68 -8.69 18.77 -7.41
N GLY A 69 -8.15 19.83 -6.80
CA GLY A 69 -7.75 21.06 -7.52
C GLY A 69 -6.63 20.83 -8.55
N LYS A 70 -5.99 19.64 -8.55
CA LYS A 70 -5.01 19.21 -9.56
C LYS A 70 -5.54 18.10 -10.47
N GLY A 71 -6.83 17.78 -10.38
CA GLY A 71 -7.47 16.74 -11.18
C GLY A 71 -7.17 15.32 -10.71
N LEU A 72 -6.68 15.16 -9.49
CA LEU A 72 -6.40 13.85 -8.87
C LEU A 72 -7.47 13.46 -7.86
N SER A 73 -7.56 12.17 -7.56
CA SER A 73 -8.36 11.63 -6.46
C SER A 73 -7.45 11.14 -5.33
N VAL A 74 -7.98 11.05 -4.11
CA VAL A 74 -7.28 10.37 -3.00
C VAL A 74 -7.60 8.88 -3.10
N ALA A 75 -6.58 8.06 -3.41
CA ALA A 75 -6.75 6.62 -3.59
C ALA A 75 -6.83 5.87 -2.25
N ALA A 76 -5.97 6.24 -1.30
CA ALA A 76 -5.90 5.66 0.03
C ALA A 76 -5.04 6.54 0.95
N LEU A 77 -5.00 6.19 2.24
CA LEU A 77 -3.99 6.66 3.19
C LEU A 77 -3.17 5.47 3.71
N ALA A 78 -1.85 5.57 3.67
CA ALA A 78 -0.97 4.56 4.21
C ALA A 78 -0.52 4.90 5.64
N TYR A 79 -0.55 3.92 6.55
CA TYR A 79 -0.04 4.02 7.89
C TYR A 79 0.93 2.88 8.20
N ALA A 80 2.18 3.21 8.45
CA ALA A 80 3.20 2.26 8.85
C ALA A 80 3.93 2.75 10.10
N ARG A 81 4.40 1.80 10.92
CA ARG A 81 5.26 1.98 12.08
C ARG A 81 6.25 0.83 12.12
N ASP A 82 6.96 0.66 13.23
CA ASP A 82 7.99 -0.38 13.39
C ASP A 82 7.40 -1.81 13.43
N GLY A 83 6.54 -2.11 12.49
CA GLY A 83 5.96 -3.42 12.23
C GLY A 83 4.84 -3.85 13.16
N PHE A 84 4.34 -2.96 14.03
CA PHE A 84 3.21 -3.23 14.94
C PHE A 84 3.43 -4.42 15.89
N THR A 85 4.68 -4.78 16.15
CA THR A 85 5.08 -5.94 16.94
C THR A 85 5.63 -5.58 18.33
N ASP A 86 5.83 -4.31 18.62
CA ASP A 86 6.36 -3.81 19.90
C ASP A 86 5.22 -3.52 20.88
N GLU A 87 5.16 -4.28 21.97
CA GLU A 87 4.14 -4.13 23.01
C GLU A 87 4.17 -2.76 23.68
N MET A 88 5.34 -2.19 23.89
CA MET A 88 5.48 -0.88 24.54
C MET A 88 4.95 0.27 23.66
N ARG A 89 4.96 0.10 22.34
CA ARG A 89 4.48 1.10 21.37
C ARG A 89 3.04 0.88 20.93
N PHE A 90 2.43 -0.23 21.33
CA PHE A 90 1.10 -0.62 20.85
C PHE A 90 0.06 0.50 21.01
N MET A 91 0.01 1.16 22.16
CA MET A 91 -0.98 2.23 22.42
C MET A 91 -0.70 3.48 21.59
N ASP A 92 0.56 3.83 21.36
CA ASP A 92 0.94 4.98 20.53
C ASP A 92 0.65 4.70 19.06
N ASP A 93 0.96 3.50 18.58
CA ASP A 93 0.66 3.07 17.22
C ASP A 93 -0.86 3.01 16.99
N LEU A 94 -1.62 2.52 17.97
CA LEU A 94 -3.09 2.51 17.91
C LEU A 94 -3.67 3.93 17.88
N ALA A 95 -3.10 4.87 18.65
CA ALA A 95 -3.52 6.27 18.64
C ALA A 95 -3.24 6.92 17.26
N GLY A 96 -2.12 6.59 16.63
CA GLY A 96 -1.81 7.01 15.27
C GLY A 96 -2.77 6.43 14.23
N ALA A 97 -3.06 5.12 14.31
CA ALA A 97 -4.04 4.47 13.43
C ALA A 97 -5.44 5.06 13.58
N LYS A 98 -5.85 5.42 14.81
CA LYS A 98 -7.13 6.09 15.06
C LYS A 98 -7.25 7.45 14.36
N LYS A 99 -6.17 8.26 14.36
CA LYS A 99 -6.13 9.52 13.60
C LYS A 99 -6.24 9.27 12.09
N ALA A 100 -5.52 8.27 11.58
CA ALA A 100 -5.60 7.86 10.19
C ALA A 100 -7.02 7.40 9.79
N LEU A 101 -7.68 6.60 10.64
CA LEU A 101 -9.06 6.18 10.43
C LEU A 101 -10.05 7.34 10.40
N LEU A 102 -9.88 8.36 11.24
CA LEU A 102 -10.72 9.56 11.20
C LEU A 102 -10.58 10.29 9.87
N PHE A 103 -9.35 10.47 9.40
CA PHE A 103 -9.08 11.04 8.08
C PHE A 103 -9.73 10.22 6.96
N CYS A 104 -9.53 8.90 6.95
CA CYS A 104 -10.11 8.02 5.93
C CYS A 104 -11.64 8.04 5.95
N SER A 105 -12.26 8.07 7.12
CA SER A 105 -13.72 8.14 7.26
C SER A 105 -14.32 9.42 6.69
N GLU A 106 -13.63 10.56 6.84
CA GLU A 106 -14.10 11.84 6.27
C GLU A 106 -14.01 11.87 4.75
N LEU A 107 -13.01 11.18 4.17
CA LEU A 107 -12.80 11.15 2.71
C LEU A 107 -13.44 9.94 2.02
N GLY A 108 -13.92 8.95 2.77
CA GLY A 108 -14.45 7.72 2.20
C GLY A 108 -13.39 6.84 1.51
N VAL A 109 -12.13 6.89 1.97
CA VAL A 109 -11.00 6.15 1.38
C VAL A 109 -10.49 5.03 2.29
N PRO A 110 -9.87 3.97 1.77
CA PRO A 110 -9.31 2.91 2.59
C PRO A 110 -8.07 3.35 3.39
N LEU A 111 -7.82 2.66 4.50
CA LEU A 111 -6.57 2.73 5.26
C LEU A 111 -5.70 1.52 4.95
N CYS A 112 -4.53 1.75 4.35
CA CYS A 112 -3.52 0.73 4.09
C CYS A 112 -2.52 0.68 5.25
N LEU A 113 -2.48 -0.44 5.97
CA LEU A 113 -1.53 -0.67 7.04
C LEU A 113 -0.27 -1.31 6.48
N GLY A 114 0.90 -0.78 6.82
CA GLY A 114 2.18 -1.40 6.49
C GLY A 114 2.30 -2.79 7.12
N GLY A 115 3.06 -3.65 6.48
CA GLY A 115 3.32 -5.00 6.95
C GLY A 115 4.21 -5.03 8.20
N PRO A 116 4.15 -6.11 8.99
CA PRO A 116 4.97 -6.26 10.18
C PRO A 116 6.42 -6.52 9.80
N ALA A 117 7.33 -5.72 10.35
CA ALA A 117 8.76 -5.96 10.22
C ALA A 117 9.24 -6.96 11.26
N ALA A 118 10.09 -7.91 10.85
CA ALA A 118 10.80 -8.76 11.79
C ALA A 118 11.91 -7.95 12.46
N GLN A 119 12.08 -8.17 13.75
CA GLN A 119 13.27 -7.75 14.48
C GLN A 119 14.09 -9.01 14.78
N GLU A 120 15.40 -8.88 14.75
CA GLU A 120 16.29 -9.99 15.11
C GLU A 120 16.01 -10.47 16.55
N GLU A 121 16.17 -11.76 16.80
CA GLU A 121 16.18 -12.41 18.12
C GLU A 121 14.85 -12.61 18.88
N GLU A 122 13.70 -12.10 18.40
CA GLU A 122 12.43 -12.40 19.07
C GLU A 122 11.73 -13.62 18.48
N ASP A 123 10.87 -14.24 19.33
CA ASP A 123 9.99 -15.35 18.92
C ASP A 123 9.01 -14.89 17.84
N LYS A 124 9.04 -15.54 16.69
CA LYS A 124 8.23 -15.23 15.51
C LYS A 124 6.73 -15.40 15.80
N ASP A 125 6.34 -16.40 16.57
CA ASP A 125 4.94 -16.65 16.92
C ASP A 125 4.38 -15.56 17.85
N GLU A 126 5.21 -15.09 18.79
CA GLU A 126 4.81 -13.97 19.68
C GLU A 126 4.65 -12.67 18.91
N LYS A 127 5.57 -12.37 17.97
CA LYS A 127 5.46 -11.21 17.08
C LYS A 127 4.21 -11.29 16.19
N MET A 128 3.94 -12.46 15.61
CA MET A 128 2.74 -12.67 14.81
C MET A 128 1.48 -12.43 15.64
N THR A 129 1.45 -12.92 16.87
CA THR A 129 0.32 -12.70 17.78
C THR A 129 0.10 -11.21 18.07
N ARG A 130 1.17 -10.44 18.29
CA ARG A 130 1.10 -8.98 18.51
C ARG A 130 0.63 -8.26 17.27
N ALA A 131 1.19 -8.59 16.09
CA ALA A 131 0.79 -8.00 14.81
C ALA A 131 -0.69 -8.26 14.50
N VAL A 132 -1.14 -9.51 14.62
CA VAL A 132 -2.54 -9.88 14.42
C VAL A 132 -3.47 -9.12 15.38
N ARG A 133 -3.09 -8.98 16.66
CA ARG A 133 -3.85 -8.18 17.61
C ARG A 133 -3.99 -6.74 17.17
N PHE A 134 -2.92 -6.13 16.66
CA PHE A 134 -2.94 -4.76 16.15
C PHE A 134 -3.89 -4.64 14.95
N TYR A 135 -3.68 -5.46 13.91
CA TYR A 135 -4.49 -5.42 12.69
C TYR A 135 -5.97 -5.66 12.97
N ARG A 136 -6.30 -6.63 13.81
CA ARG A 136 -7.69 -6.87 14.23
C ARG A 136 -8.31 -5.66 14.91
N THR A 137 -7.59 -5.06 15.86
CA THR A 137 -8.09 -3.88 16.59
C THR A 137 -8.35 -2.72 15.63
N VAL A 138 -7.44 -2.45 14.69
CA VAL A 138 -7.61 -1.35 13.72
C VAL A 138 -8.71 -1.65 12.71
N ALA A 139 -8.84 -2.90 12.22
CA ALA A 139 -9.91 -3.30 11.32
C ALA A 139 -11.30 -3.18 11.96
N GLU A 140 -11.45 -3.62 13.22
CA GLU A 140 -12.69 -3.45 14.00
C GLU A 140 -13.04 -1.96 14.22
N MET A 141 -12.03 -1.12 14.47
CA MET A 141 -12.22 0.33 14.58
C MET A 141 -12.60 0.97 13.23
N GLY A 142 -12.05 0.46 12.14
CA GLY A 142 -12.39 0.87 10.77
C GLY A 142 -13.84 0.53 10.43
N ALA A 143 -14.26 -0.70 10.69
CA ALA A 143 -15.65 -1.15 10.47
C ALA A 143 -16.68 -0.28 11.19
N GLN A 144 -16.35 0.23 12.39
CA GLN A 144 -17.24 1.15 13.15
C GLN A 144 -17.36 2.55 12.49
N ARG A 145 -16.58 2.83 11.45
CA ARG A 145 -16.47 4.13 10.77
C ARG A 145 -16.68 4.03 9.26
N ASP A 146 -17.14 2.89 8.78
CA ASP A 146 -17.27 2.57 7.36
C ASP A 146 -15.96 2.74 6.57
N VAL A 147 -14.81 2.47 7.23
CA VAL A 147 -13.48 2.51 6.62
C VAL A 147 -12.99 1.10 6.35
N THR A 148 -12.72 0.79 5.10
CA THR A 148 -12.00 -0.44 4.73
C THR A 148 -10.55 -0.35 5.18
N VAL A 149 -10.09 -1.36 5.94
CA VAL A 149 -8.70 -1.47 6.37
C VAL A 149 -8.06 -2.65 5.67
N CYS A 150 -6.91 -2.44 5.04
CA CYS A 150 -6.14 -3.49 4.40
C CYS A 150 -4.70 -3.53 4.92
N VAL A 151 -4.05 -4.67 4.77
CA VAL A 151 -2.64 -4.87 5.10
C VAL A 151 -1.81 -4.97 3.83
N HIS A 152 -0.67 -4.32 3.85
CA HIS A 152 0.35 -4.31 2.80
C HIS A 152 1.64 -4.95 3.36
N PRO A 153 1.82 -6.28 3.27
CA PRO A 153 3.02 -6.94 3.76
C PRO A 153 4.27 -6.54 2.98
N HIS A 154 5.39 -6.39 3.69
CA HIS A 154 6.67 -6.01 3.12
C HIS A 154 7.65 -7.18 3.17
N SER A 155 8.43 -7.40 2.11
CA SER A 155 9.55 -8.35 2.08
C SER A 155 10.87 -7.61 2.20
N HIS A 156 11.58 -7.85 3.29
CA HIS A 156 12.92 -7.30 3.56
C HIS A 156 13.97 -8.40 3.81
N HIS A 157 13.69 -9.67 3.41
CA HIS A 157 14.50 -10.85 3.72
C HIS A 157 14.66 -11.07 5.23
N GLY A 158 13.58 -11.51 5.84
CA GLY A 158 13.43 -11.71 7.28
C GLY A 158 12.26 -10.93 7.87
N SER A 159 11.36 -10.41 7.04
CA SER A 159 10.10 -9.86 7.51
C SER A 159 9.26 -10.96 8.17
N LEU A 160 8.42 -10.57 9.11
CA LEU A 160 7.56 -11.50 9.84
C LEU A 160 6.53 -12.18 8.93
N VAL A 161 6.08 -11.47 7.90
CA VAL A 161 5.12 -11.95 6.90
C VAL A 161 5.75 -11.74 5.52
N GLU A 162 6.31 -12.80 4.96
CA GLU A 162 7.06 -12.76 3.71
C GLU A 162 6.75 -13.95 2.79
N SER A 163 6.61 -15.17 3.34
CA SER A 163 6.28 -16.36 2.56
C SER A 163 4.79 -16.52 2.32
N ALA A 164 4.43 -17.41 1.39
CA ALA A 164 3.03 -17.73 1.08
C ALA A 164 2.26 -18.24 2.30
N GLU A 165 2.88 -19.10 3.09
CA GLU A 165 2.30 -19.66 4.30
C GLU A 165 2.03 -18.58 5.36
N GLU A 166 2.92 -17.58 5.45
CA GLU A 166 2.78 -16.47 6.40
C GLU A 166 1.68 -15.49 5.96
N TYR A 167 1.52 -15.26 4.65
CA TYR A 167 0.38 -14.53 4.10
C TYR A 167 -0.92 -15.24 4.41
N ASP A 168 -1.01 -16.55 4.14
CA ASP A 168 -2.18 -17.37 4.46
C ASP A 168 -2.50 -17.33 5.95
N GLN A 169 -1.48 -17.45 6.81
CA GLN A 169 -1.64 -17.39 8.26
C GLN A 169 -2.20 -16.03 8.71
N LEU A 170 -1.58 -14.93 8.28
CA LEU A 170 -2.04 -13.58 8.66
C LEU A 170 -3.48 -13.33 8.21
N LEU A 171 -3.78 -13.59 6.94
CA LEU A 171 -5.10 -13.32 6.36
C LEU A 171 -6.19 -14.23 6.95
N SER A 172 -5.86 -15.48 7.29
CA SER A 172 -6.77 -16.38 8.00
C SER A 172 -7.05 -15.93 9.43
N LEU A 173 -6.00 -15.56 10.18
CA LEU A 173 -6.14 -15.11 11.58
C LEU A 173 -6.91 -13.79 11.71
N THR A 174 -7.00 -13.01 10.65
CA THR A 174 -7.66 -11.69 10.62
C THR A 174 -8.98 -11.69 9.83
N GLU A 175 -9.40 -12.80 9.26
CA GLU A 175 -10.60 -12.90 8.45
C GLU A 175 -11.87 -12.44 9.19
N ALA A 176 -12.06 -12.90 10.42
CA ALA A 176 -13.24 -12.58 11.23
C ALA A 176 -13.42 -11.09 11.56
N CYS A 177 -12.35 -10.28 11.52
CA CYS A 177 -12.43 -8.84 11.76
C CYS A 177 -12.55 -8.02 10.48
N GLY A 178 -12.59 -8.67 9.31
CA GLY A 178 -12.77 -8.01 8.01
C GLY A 178 -11.53 -7.27 7.50
N LEU A 179 -10.32 -7.58 8.01
CA LEU A 179 -9.09 -7.07 7.42
C LEU A 179 -8.98 -7.51 5.97
N ARG A 180 -8.68 -6.57 5.10
CA ARG A 180 -8.55 -6.79 3.66
C ARG A 180 -7.07 -6.84 3.28
N PHE A 181 -6.80 -7.08 2.00
CA PHE A 181 -5.46 -7.28 1.48
C PHE A 181 -5.12 -6.24 0.41
N ASN A 182 -3.90 -5.70 0.51
CA ASN A 182 -3.25 -4.87 -0.49
C ASN A 182 -1.96 -5.61 -0.92
N PRO A 183 -2.02 -6.49 -1.95
CA PRO A 183 -0.81 -7.10 -2.50
C PRO A 183 0.10 -6.04 -3.11
N ASP A 184 1.41 -6.18 -2.85
CA ASP A 184 2.45 -5.47 -3.59
C ASP A 184 3.22 -6.46 -4.45
N ALA A 185 3.18 -6.25 -5.76
CA ALA A 185 3.79 -7.16 -6.73
C ALA A 185 5.29 -7.38 -6.48
N GLY A 186 6.02 -6.30 -6.18
CA GLY A 186 7.46 -6.37 -5.93
C GLY A 186 7.79 -7.08 -4.62
N HIS A 187 7.03 -6.81 -3.55
CA HIS A 187 7.25 -7.48 -2.26
C HIS A 187 6.94 -8.97 -2.32
N ILE A 188 5.88 -9.37 -3.01
CA ILE A 188 5.51 -10.77 -3.21
C ILE A 188 6.63 -11.53 -3.95
N VAL A 189 7.08 -11.01 -5.09
CA VAL A 189 8.18 -11.61 -5.88
C VAL A 189 9.49 -11.62 -5.10
N ARG A 190 9.82 -10.54 -4.40
CA ARG A 190 11.01 -10.45 -3.55
C ARG A 190 10.98 -11.44 -2.39
N GLY A 191 9.81 -11.73 -1.85
CA GLY A 191 9.57 -12.77 -0.83
C GLY A 191 9.65 -14.20 -1.36
N GLY A 192 9.91 -14.38 -2.66
CA GLY A 192 10.04 -15.69 -3.30
C GLY A 192 8.71 -16.37 -3.63
N GLN A 193 7.61 -15.64 -3.59
CA GLN A 193 6.29 -16.16 -3.92
C GLN A 193 5.99 -16.05 -5.42
N ASP A 194 5.09 -16.91 -5.92
CA ASP A 194 4.46 -16.72 -7.22
C ASP A 194 3.40 -15.62 -7.11
N LEU A 195 3.59 -14.53 -7.87
CA LEU A 195 2.72 -13.36 -7.83
C LEU A 195 1.29 -13.67 -8.27
N LEU A 196 1.15 -14.44 -9.35
CA LEU A 196 -0.16 -14.73 -9.93
C LEU A 196 -0.96 -15.67 -9.02
N ASP A 197 -0.29 -16.70 -8.48
CA ASP A 197 -0.88 -17.61 -7.49
C ASP A 197 -1.32 -16.85 -6.22
N CYS A 198 -0.52 -15.92 -5.73
CA CYS A 198 -0.86 -15.10 -4.57
C CYS A 198 -2.14 -14.26 -4.82
N VAL A 199 -2.24 -13.62 -5.99
CA VAL A 199 -3.42 -12.83 -6.36
C VAL A 199 -4.66 -13.71 -6.48
N GLU A 200 -4.58 -14.85 -7.17
CA GLU A 200 -5.71 -15.77 -7.33
C GLU A 200 -6.20 -16.34 -6.01
N ARG A 201 -5.28 -16.72 -5.14
CA ARG A 201 -5.55 -17.33 -3.83
C ARG A 201 -6.24 -16.40 -2.85
N HIS A 202 -5.96 -15.10 -2.95
CA HIS A 202 -6.52 -14.09 -2.04
C HIS A 202 -7.45 -13.09 -2.71
N ALA A 203 -7.94 -13.39 -3.93
CA ALA A 203 -8.73 -12.49 -4.76
C ALA A 203 -9.92 -11.86 -4.02
N ASP A 204 -10.62 -12.64 -3.19
CA ASP A 204 -11.78 -12.20 -2.41
C ASP A 204 -11.43 -11.16 -1.32
N LYS A 205 -10.16 -11.01 -0.98
CA LYS A 205 -9.66 -10.10 0.06
C LYS A 205 -9.02 -8.83 -0.52
N ILE A 206 -8.67 -8.82 -1.80
CA ILE A 206 -7.97 -7.69 -2.43
C ILE A 206 -8.92 -6.48 -2.59
N VAL A 207 -8.50 -5.32 -2.09
CA VAL A 207 -9.25 -4.06 -2.20
C VAL A 207 -8.40 -2.89 -2.69
N HIS A 208 -7.11 -3.08 -2.75
CA HIS A 208 -6.10 -2.12 -3.19
C HIS A 208 -4.90 -2.90 -3.70
N VAL A 209 -4.11 -2.34 -4.63
CA VAL A 209 -2.96 -3.04 -5.20
C VAL A 209 -1.78 -2.07 -5.31
N HIS A 210 -0.61 -2.48 -4.80
CA HIS A 210 0.64 -1.79 -5.07
C HIS A 210 1.45 -2.48 -6.15
N VAL A 211 2.08 -1.67 -7.01
CA VAL A 211 2.99 -2.13 -8.06
C VAL A 211 4.36 -1.53 -7.85
N LYS A 212 5.34 -2.42 -7.78
CA LYS A 212 6.75 -2.13 -7.59
C LYS A 212 7.55 -3.20 -8.32
N ASP A 213 8.64 -2.86 -8.97
CA ASP A 213 9.42 -3.84 -9.71
C ASP A 213 10.72 -4.23 -9.00
N VAL A 214 11.20 -5.42 -9.29
CA VAL A 214 12.35 -6.04 -8.65
C VAL A 214 13.14 -6.87 -9.65
N ASP A 215 14.47 -6.92 -9.52
CA ASP A 215 15.30 -7.81 -10.33
C ASP A 215 15.47 -9.21 -9.71
N GLU A 216 16.11 -10.13 -10.45
CA GLU A 216 16.39 -11.51 -10.02
C GLU A 216 17.16 -11.63 -8.69
N LYS A 217 17.77 -10.52 -8.22
CA LYS A 217 18.53 -10.46 -6.97
C LYS A 217 17.76 -9.78 -5.84
N GLY A 218 16.46 -9.52 -6.03
CA GLY A 218 15.62 -8.83 -5.05
C GLY A 218 15.92 -7.33 -4.88
N ARG A 219 16.57 -6.68 -5.87
CA ARG A 219 16.83 -5.23 -5.82
C ARG A 219 15.73 -4.47 -6.54
N TRP A 220 15.25 -3.42 -5.92
CA TRP A 220 14.21 -2.55 -6.49
C TRP A 220 14.62 -1.94 -7.84
N LYS A 221 13.71 -1.96 -8.78
CA LYS A 221 13.85 -1.45 -10.13
C LYS A 221 12.73 -0.48 -10.46
N THR A 222 12.96 0.40 -11.40
CA THR A 222 11.89 1.16 -12.03
C THR A 222 10.90 0.21 -12.68
N LEU A 223 9.61 0.51 -12.63
CA LEU A 223 8.57 -0.32 -13.23
C LEU A 223 8.89 -0.65 -14.70
N GLY A 224 8.85 -1.93 -15.04
CA GLY A 224 9.18 -2.45 -16.36
C GLY A 224 10.67 -2.78 -16.58
N ASP A 225 11.57 -2.41 -15.67
CA ASP A 225 13.00 -2.72 -15.73
C ASP A 225 13.39 -3.97 -14.88
N GLY A 226 12.44 -4.62 -14.27
CA GLY A 226 12.62 -5.79 -13.42
C GLY A 226 12.23 -7.11 -14.08
N VAL A 227 11.77 -8.06 -13.25
CA VAL A 227 11.41 -9.41 -13.70
C VAL A 227 9.91 -9.69 -13.70
N ILE A 228 9.09 -8.75 -13.22
CA ILE A 228 7.66 -8.95 -13.11
C ILE A 228 7.01 -8.94 -14.50
N ARG A 229 6.21 -9.96 -14.78
CA ARG A 229 5.45 -10.08 -16.01
C ARG A 229 4.14 -9.27 -15.89
N TRP A 230 4.22 -7.97 -16.15
CA TRP A 230 3.14 -7.02 -15.93
C TRP A 230 1.85 -7.37 -16.69
N GLU A 231 1.97 -7.74 -17.96
CA GLU A 231 0.81 -8.15 -18.76
C GLU A 231 0.04 -9.30 -18.08
N ALA A 232 0.74 -10.38 -17.71
CA ALA A 232 0.12 -11.51 -17.03
C ALA A 232 -0.46 -11.16 -15.65
N PHE A 233 0.16 -10.20 -14.96
CA PHE A 233 -0.33 -9.71 -13.66
C PHE A 233 -1.65 -8.93 -13.83
N PHE A 234 -1.72 -8.01 -14.79
CA PHE A 234 -2.95 -7.24 -15.04
C PHE A 234 -4.07 -8.14 -15.57
N GLU A 235 -3.79 -9.05 -16.50
CA GLU A 235 -4.74 -10.07 -16.95
C GLU A 235 -5.28 -10.93 -15.77
N THR A 236 -4.43 -11.20 -14.78
CA THR A 236 -4.86 -11.94 -13.59
C THR A 236 -5.78 -11.10 -12.71
N LEU A 237 -5.50 -9.82 -12.49
CA LEU A 237 -6.37 -8.90 -11.76
C LEU A 237 -7.75 -8.77 -12.43
N GLU A 238 -7.78 -8.63 -13.77
CA GLU A 238 -9.03 -8.62 -14.55
C GLU A 238 -9.81 -9.92 -14.39
N ARG A 239 -9.13 -11.06 -14.52
CA ARG A 239 -9.76 -12.40 -14.43
C ARG A 239 -10.36 -12.67 -13.06
N VAL A 240 -9.79 -12.14 -12.00
CA VAL A 240 -10.35 -12.24 -10.63
C VAL A 240 -11.38 -11.16 -10.33
N GLY A 241 -11.68 -10.26 -11.29
CA GLY A 241 -12.68 -9.21 -11.15
C GLY A 241 -12.27 -8.06 -10.25
N TYR A 242 -10.97 -7.72 -10.20
CA TYR A 242 -10.50 -6.57 -9.44
C TYR A 242 -10.81 -5.27 -10.19
N GLU A 243 -11.43 -4.30 -9.51
CA GLU A 243 -11.85 -3.00 -10.05
C GLU A 243 -11.37 -1.82 -9.18
N GLY A 244 -10.24 -1.96 -8.53
CA GLY A 244 -9.74 -0.96 -7.60
C GLY A 244 -8.59 -0.11 -8.14
N TRP A 245 -7.92 0.58 -7.23
CA TRP A 245 -6.72 1.34 -7.51
C TRP A 245 -5.50 0.44 -7.69
N ILE A 246 -4.71 0.72 -8.73
CA ILE A 246 -3.34 0.22 -8.88
C ILE A 246 -2.41 1.38 -8.59
N VAL A 247 -1.64 1.27 -7.52
CA VAL A 247 -0.81 2.37 -7.01
C VAL A 247 0.66 2.04 -7.17
N ALA A 248 1.35 2.85 -7.96
CA ALA A 248 2.78 2.72 -8.19
C ALA A 248 3.56 3.23 -6.97
N GLU A 249 4.49 2.40 -6.50
CA GLU A 249 5.43 2.75 -5.43
C GLU A 249 6.86 2.56 -5.91
N GLU A 250 7.61 3.65 -6.07
CA GLU A 250 8.94 3.64 -6.66
C GLU A 250 10.04 3.70 -5.59
N GLU A 251 10.84 2.65 -5.48
CA GLU A 251 11.95 2.55 -4.52
C GLU A 251 13.32 2.30 -5.15
N SER A 252 13.42 2.39 -6.49
CA SER A 252 14.67 2.14 -7.17
C SER A 252 15.80 3.10 -6.75
N ALA A 253 17.03 2.71 -7.04
CA ALA A 253 18.18 3.60 -6.82
C ALA A 253 18.12 4.87 -7.68
N LEU A 254 17.35 4.85 -8.78
CA LEU A 254 17.17 6.00 -9.65
C LEU A 254 16.25 7.04 -9.00
N ALA A 255 15.14 6.62 -8.41
CA ALA A 255 14.20 7.47 -7.72
C ALA A 255 14.87 8.25 -6.56
N LYS A 256 15.72 7.58 -5.79
CA LYS A 256 16.48 8.18 -4.68
C LYS A 256 17.46 9.29 -5.09
N ARG A 257 17.68 9.51 -6.40
CA ARG A 257 18.63 10.52 -6.92
C ARG A 257 17.98 11.83 -7.34
N SER A 258 16.67 11.87 -7.59
CA SER A 258 16.03 13.07 -8.13
C SER A 258 14.53 13.10 -7.81
N GLN A 259 14.10 14.17 -7.16
CA GLN A 259 12.68 14.45 -6.86
C GLN A 259 11.78 14.47 -8.12
N LYS A 260 12.32 14.92 -9.29
CA LYS A 260 11.57 14.95 -10.55
C LYS A 260 11.45 13.58 -11.22
N LYS A 261 12.44 12.70 -11.00
CA LYS A 261 12.46 11.36 -11.62
C LYS A 261 11.59 10.37 -10.87
N THR A 262 11.22 10.69 -9.64
CA THR A 262 10.40 9.85 -8.76
C THR A 262 9.03 9.55 -9.37
N ALA A 263 8.29 10.60 -9.75
CA ALA A 263 6.97 10.43 -10.34
C ALA A 263 7.01 9.93 -11.81
N ALA A 264 8.09 10.20 -12.54
CA ALA A 264 8.25 9.74 -13.93
C ALA A 264 8.84 8.32 -14.05
N GLY A 265 9.32 7.74 -12.95
CA GLY A 265 9.87 6.38 -12.91
C GLY A 265 8.94 5.37 -12.27
N ALA A 266 7.81 5.81 -11.75
CA ALA A 266 6.76 4.97 -11.16
C ALA A 266 5.61 4.69 -12.21
#